data_5828aaaaf847e6963ac4bf936eda7f58
#
_entry.id   5828aaaaf847e6963ac4bf936eda7f58
#
_cell.length_a   1.000
_cell.length_b   1.000
_cell.length_c   1.000
_cell.angle_alpha   90.00
_cell.angle_beta   90.00
_cell.angle_gamma   90.00
#
_symmetry.space_group_name_H-M   'P 1'
#
loop_
_entity.id
_entity.type
_entity.pdbx_description
1 polymer ?
#
loop_
_entity_poly.entity_id
_entity_poly.type
_entity_poly.pdbx_seq_one_letter_code
_entity_poly.pdbx_strand_id
1 'polypeptide(L)'
;MTSRILIPSLLVLALFSCSSEDTAQVQTSLSNEKYTQGVHYELIDNPTTVRDPSKVEVIEVFWFGCNHCYALEPYLARWKKEMPEDVSFSKSPATWNEMLKTHARMYYTAKALGIEQQFIPAAFNTIQNERRMLTGNTELEYFFMGFDIEREKYKSVNKSFGVSNAVDQADKRMKQWEITGVPVIIVNGKYRVGASRAVGTDGLFDVVNFLVEKEKRYSATN
;
A
#
# COMPACT_ATOMS: atom_id res chain seq x y z
N MET A 1 43.85 4.85 -83.83
CA MET A 1 44.03 3.74 -82.87
C MET A 1 43.75 4.34 -81.45
N THR A 2 42.54 4.23 -80.97
CA THR A 2 42.12 4.84 -79.70
C THR A 2 41.70 3.68 -78.77
N SER A 3 42.48 3.46 -77.74
CA SER A 3 42.24 2.43 -76.74
C SER A 3 41.26 3.06 -75.68
N ARG A 4 40.10 2.43 -75.48
CA ARG A 4 39.12 2.78 -74.43
C ARG A 4 39.41 1.95 -73.18
N ILE A 5 39.75 2.60 -72.09
CA ILE A 5 39.91 1.97 -70.79
C ILE A 5 38.54 2.00 -70.09
N LEU A 6 38.00 0.79 -69.79
CA LEU A 6 36.77 0.59 -68.98
C LEU A 6 37.19 0.50 -67.52
N ILE A 7 36.60 1.41 -66.69
CA ILE A 7 36.74 1.40 -65.24
C ILE A 7 35.51 0.65 -64.65
N PRO A 8 35.68 -0.43 -63.89
CA PRO A 8 34.53 -1.05 -63.22
C PRO A 8 34.15 -0.25 -61.97
N SER A 9 32.88 0.15 -61.92
CA SER A 9 32.28 0.82 -60.76
C SER A 9 32.06 -0.21 -59.64
N LEU A 10 32.77 -0.03 -58.51
CA LEU A 10 32.63 -0.86 -57.32
C LEU A 10 31.46 -0.35 -56.50
N LEU A 11 30.37 -1.09 -56.49
CA LEU A 11 29.17 -0.81 -55.69
C LEU A 11 29.42 -1.27 -54.24
N VAL A 12 29.67 -0.35 -53.31
CA VAL A 12 29.79 -0.65 -51.88
C VAL A 12 28.41 -0.76 -51.29
N LEU A 13 27.94 -1.96 -51.01
CA LEU A 13 26.74 -2.19 -50.17
C LEU A 13 27.12 -1.97 -48.73
N ALA A 14 26.69 -0.83 -48.16
CA ALA A 14 26.71 -0.60 -46.71
C ALA A 14 25.58 -1.39 -46.05
N LEU A 15 25.91 -2.49 -45.41
CA LEU A 15 25.01 -3.24 -44.53
C LEU A 15 24.85 -2.42 -43.23
N PHE A 16 23.68 -1.79 -43.06
CA PHE A 16 23.27 -1.26 -41.77
C PHE A 16 22.99 -2.44 -40.84
N SER A 17 23.96 -2.75 -40.00
CA SER A 17 23.76 -3.65 -38.85
C SER A 17 22.98 -2.89 -37.81
N CYS A 18 21.66 -3.16 -37.74
CA CYS A 18 20.81 -2.68 -36.63
C CYS A 18 21.24 -3.44 -35.38
N SER A 19 21.92 -2.77 -34.46
CA SER A 19 22.39 -3.38 -33.22
C SER A 19 21.20 -3.65 -32.30
N SER A 20 20.95 -4.93 -32.07
CA SER A 20 19.96 -5.45 -31.13
C SER A 20 20.47 -5.48 -29.68
N GLU A 21 21.43 -4.60 -29.33
CA GLU A 21 22.04 -4.57 -27.97
C GLU A 21 21.22 -3.88 -26.92
N ASP A 22 20.34 -2.91 -27.29
CA ASP A 22 19.53 -2.16 -26.31
C ASP A 22 18.41 -2.99 -25.66
N THR A 23 17.84 -3.97 -26.37
CA THR A 23 16.76 -4.82 -25.83
C THR A 23 17.28 -5.87 -24.83
N ALA A 24 18.52 -6.32 -24.97
CA ALA A 24 19.12 -7.28 -24.06
C ALA A 24 19.53 -6.64 -22.71
N GLN A 25 19.95 -5.38 -22.70
CA GLN A 25 20.33 -4.68 -21.48
C GLN A 25 19.14 -4.35 -20.60
N VAL A 26 17.98 -4.00 -21.17
CA VAL A 26 16.73 -3.75 -20.41
C VAL A 26 16.21 -5.04 -19.78
N GLN A 27 16.28 -6.18 -20.47
CA GLN A 27 15.86 -7.47 -19.91
C GLN A 27 16.84 -8.00 -18.85
N THR A 28 18.13 -7.72 -18.95
CA THR A 28 19.14 -8.17 -17.97
C THR A 28 19.06 -7.36 -16.66
N SER A 29 18.63 -6.10 -16.70
CA SER A 29 18.42 -5.30 -15.51
C SER A 29 17.18 -5.74 -14.68
N LEU A 30 16.16 -6.31 -15.33
CA LEU A 30 14.96 -6.82 -14.67
C LEU A 30 15.18 -8.17 -13.97
N SER A 31 16.18 -8.96 -14.39
CA SER A 31 16.47 -10.28 -13.82
C SER A 31 17.29 -10.26 -12.52
N ASN A 32 17.77 -9.10 -12.06
CA ASN A 32 18.65 -8.97 -10.89
C ASN A 32 18.00 -8.20 -9.71
N GLU A 33 16.71 -7.87 -9.79
CA GLU A 33 16.01 -7.26 -8.66
C GLU A 33 15.78 -8.30 -7.54
N LYS A 34 16.08 -7.93 -6.29
CA LYS A 34 15.92 -8.78 -5.10
C LYS A 34 14.49 -9.32 -4.94
N TYR A 35 13.49 -8.54 -5.38
CA TYR A 35 12.08 -8.91 -5.33
C TYR A 35 11.43 -8.74 -6.70
N THR A 36 10.59 -9.70 -7.08
CA THR A 36 10.01 -9.85 -8.41
C THR A 36 8.50 -9.60 -8.38
N GLN A 37 8.00 -8.81 -9.33
CA GLN A 37 6.58 -8.63 -9.59
C GLN A 37 5.90 -9.99 -9.90
N GLY A 38 4.67 -10.16 -9.43
CA GLY A 38 3.91 -11.41 -9.58
C GLY A 38 4.30 -12.50 -8.59
N VAL A 39 5.42 -12.33 -7.85
CA VAL A 39 5.88 -13.28 -6.82
C VAL A 39 5.87 -12.63 -5.44
N HIS A 40 6.48 -11.48 -5.28
CA HIS A 40 6.66 -10.80 -4.00
C HIS A 40 5.70 -9.60 -3.83
N TYR A 41 5.33 -8.97 -4.93
CA TYR A 41 4.39 -7.86 -4.99
C TYR A 41 3.64 -7.86 -6.32
N GLU A 42 2.53 -7.15 -6.39
CA GLU A 42 1.76 -6.96 -7.62
C GLU A 42 1.63 -5.47 -7.95
N LEU A 43 1.54 -5.14 -9.23
CA LEU A 43 1.16 -3.81 -9.67
C LEU A 43 -0.36 -3.66 -9.55
N ILE A 44 -0.80 -2.44 -9.25
CA ILE A 44 -2.19 -2.03 -9.28
C ILE A 44 -2.47 -1.46 -10.67
N ASP A 45 -3.44 -2.03 -11.39
CA ASP A 45 -3.76 -1.63 -12.77
C ASP A 45 -4.15 -0.15 -12.88
N ASN A 46 -4.87 0.35 -11.87
CA ASN A 46 -5.28 1.74 -11.79
C ASN A 46 -4.68 2.41 -10.54
N PRO A 47 -3.43 2.86 -10.57
CA PRO A 47 -2.77 3.43 -9.42
C PRO A 47 -3.47 4.69 -8.91
N THR A 48 -3.45 4.89 -7.60
CA THR A 48 -4.00 6.10 -6.98
C THR A 48 -2.95 7.19 -6.87
N THR A 49 -3.40 8.45 -6.96
CA THR A 49 -2.55 9.59 -6.66
C THR A 49 -2.23 9.62 -5.16
N VAL A 50 -0.95 9.84 -4.84
CA VAL A 50 -0.51 10.05 -3.46
C VAL A 50 -0.94 11.42 -2.94
N ARG A 51 -1.14 11.55 -1.64
CA ARG A 51 -1.56 12.82 -1.01
C ARG A 51 -0.46 13.86 -1.00
N ASP A 52 0.75 13.42 -0.72
CA ASP A 52 1.93 14.26 -0.65
C ASP A 52 3.00 13.71 -1.60
N PRO A 53 3.20 14.33 -2.77
CA PRO A 53 4.16 13.84 -3.76
C PRO A 53 5.63 13.95 -3.30
N SER A 54 5.92 14.66 -2.20
CA SER A 54 7.25 14.71 -1.61
C SER A 54 7.59 13.47 -0.77
N LYS A 55 6.61 12.57 -0.53
CA LYS A 55 6.76 11.37 0.29
C LYS A 55 6.30 10.13 -0.45
N VAL A 56 6.97 9.01 -0.18
CA VAL A 56 6.43 7.71 -0.56
C VAL A 56 5.35 7.30 0.44
N GLU A 57 4.12 7.13 -0.04
CA GLU A 57 2.99 6.76 0.81
C GLU A 57 2.94 5.24 1.00
N VAL A 58 2.85 4.80 2.26
CA VAL A 58 2.65 3.39 2.64
C VAL A 58 1.34 3.27 3.41
N ILE A 59 0.43 2.42 2.94
CA ILE A 59 -0.89 2.23 3.55
C ILE A 59 -1.10 0.75 3.87
N GLU A 60 -1.40 0.45 5.14
CA GLU A 60 -1.90 -0.87 5.50
C GLU A 60 -3.41 -0.94 5.32
N VAL A 61 -3.88 -1.88 4.50
CA VAL A 61 -5.29 -2.28 4.48
C VAL A 61 -5.49 -3.39 5.50
N PHE A 62 -6.40 -3.19 6.47
CA PHE A 62 -6.54 -4.05 7.63
C PHE A 62 -8.00 -4.22 8.08
N TRP A 63 -8.23 -5.16 9.00
CA TRP A 63 -9.48 -5.29 9.73
C TRP A 63 -9.21 -5.72 11.18
N PHE A 64 -9.88 -5.12 12.15
CA PHE A 64 -9.73 -5.45 13.57
C PHE A 64 -10.06 -6.93 13.90
N GLY A 65 -10.97 -7.55 13.16
CA GLY A 65 -11.31 -8.96 13.32
C GLY A 65 -10.33 -9.94 12.63
N CYS A 66 -9.32 -9.44 11.92
CA CYS A 66 -8.31 -10.26 11.25
C CYS A 66 -7.16 -10.60 12.20
N ASN A 67 -6.97 -11.88 12.53
CA ASN A 67 -5.88 -12.35 13.38
C ASN A 67 -4.50 -12.11 12.77
N HIS A 68 -4.36 -12.18 11.44
CA HIS A 68 -3.10 -11.88 10.75
C HIS A 68 -2.77 -10.39 10.80
N CYS A 69 -3.78 -9.50 10.75
CA CYS A 69 -3.57 -8.06 10.95
C CYS A 69 -3.10 -7.79 12.39
N TYR A 70 -3.72 -8.44 13.38
CA TYR A 70 -3.29 -8.34 14.78
C TYR A 70 -1.86 -8.84 14.99
N ALA A 71 -1.51 -9.98 14.40
CA ALA A 71 -0.15 -10.53 14.45
C ALA A 71 0.89 -9.65 13.75
N LEU A 72 0.49 -8.81 12.79
CA LEU A 72 1.37 -7.88 12.08
C LEU A 72 1.74 -6.64 12.92
N GLU A 73 0.92 -6.24 13.90
CA GLU A 73 1.11 -4.99 14.69
C GLU A 73 2.50 -4.86 15.31
N PRO A 74 3.12 -5.89 15.93
CA PRO A 74 4.47 -5.78 16.48
C PRO A 74 5.55 -5.51 15.42
N TYR A 75 5.41 -6.10 14.23
CA TYR A 75 6.34 -5.90 13.10
C TYR A 75 6.20 -4.49 12.53
N LEU A 76 4.95 -4.04 12.36
CA LEU A 76 4.63 -2.70 11.93
C LEU A 76 5.17 -1.64 12.91
N ALA A 77 5.04 -1.88 14.21
CA ALA A 77 5.53 -0.96 15.25
C ALA A 77 7.07 -0.83 15.21
N ARG A 78 7.79 -1.92 14.92
CA ARG A 78 9.25 -1.90 14.72
C ARG A 78 9.60 -1.13 13.45
N TRP A 79 8.99 -1.49 12.32
CA TRP A 79 9.23 -0.84 11.04
C TRP A 79 8.99 0.67 11.08
N LYS A 80 7.93 1.12 11.75
CA LYS A 80 7.61 2.56 11.90
C LYS A 80 8.66 3.34 12.68
N LYS A 81 9.42 2.72 13.59
CA LYS A 81 10.51 3.37 14.32
C LYS A 81 11.73 3.65 13.45
N GLU A 82 11.90 2.85 12.40
CA GLU A 82 13.02 2.91 11.46
C GLU A 82 12.63 3.59 10.15
N MET A 83 11.36 4.01 10.03
CA MET A 83 10.81 4.61 8.81
C MET A 83 11.47 5.96 8.53
N PRO A 84 12.00 6.18 7.31
CA PRO A 84 12.57 7.46 6.90
C PRO A 84 11.55 8.60 6.90
N GLU A 85 12.01 9.85 7.04
CA GLU A 85 11.15 11.04 7.08
C GLU A 85 10.42 11.31 5.76
N ASP A 86 10.98 10.85 4.65
CA ASP A 86 10.40 10.94 3.30
C ASP A 86 9.40 9.81 2.99
N VAL A 87 9.04 9.00 3.99
CA VAL A 87 7.97 8.00 3.94
C VAL A 87 6.83 8.43 4.84
N SER A 88 5.59 8.26 4.37
CA SER A 88 4.39 8.46 5.18
C SER A 88 3.66 7.13 5.37
N PHE A 89 3.17 6.88 6.59
CA PHE A 89 2.39 5.69 6.89
C PHE A 89 0.98 6.04 7.35
N SER A 90 0.00 5.28 6.87
CA SER A 90 -1.38 5.33 7.35
C SER A 90 -2.05 3.95 7.28
N LYS A 91 -3.19 3.82 7.97
CA LYS A 91 -4.05 2.64 7.89
C LYS A 91 -5.33 2.96 7.11
N SER A 92 -5.85 1.96 6.39
CA SER A 92 -7.15 2.00 5.71
C SER A 92 -7.94 0.75 6.07
N PRO A 93 -9.04 0.86 6.83
CA PRO A 93 -9.82 -0.31 7.19
C PRO A 93 -10.56 -0.88 5.97
N ALA A 94 -10.70 -2.21 5.93
CA ALA A 94 -11.50 -2.92 4.96
C ALA A 94 -13.01 -2.68 5.17
N THR A 95 -13.81 -2.76 4.07
CA THR A 95 -15.22 -2.36 4.05
C THR A 95 -16.15 -3.31 3.29
N TRP A 96 -15.78 -4.58 3.10
CA TRP A 96 -16.53 -5.53 2.26
C TRP A 96 -17.99 -5.78 2.67
N ASN A 97 -18.31 -5.61 3.93
CA ASN A 97 -19.66 -5.81 4.45
C ASN A 97 -19.97 -4.82 5.59
N GLU A 98 -21.20 -4.83 6.11
CA GLU A 98 -21.66 -3.87 7.12
C GLU A 98 -20.88 -3.95 8.44
N MET A 99 -20.44 -5.14 8.86
CA MET A 99 -19.60 -5.28 10.08
C MET A 99 -18.25 -4.60 9.88
N LEU A 100 -17.61 -4.81 8.72
CA LEU A 100 -16.33 -4.17 8.40
C LEU A 100 -16.50 -2.65 8.24
N LYS A 101 -17.62 -2.19 7.66
CA LYS A 101 -17.93 -0.74 7.59
C LYS A 101 -18.15 -0.14 8.98
N THR A 102 -18.76 -0.88 9.91
CA THR A 102 -18.87 -0.46 11.32
C THR A 102 -17.48 -0.30 11.93
N HIS A 103 -16.58 -1.24 11.73
CA HIS A 103 -15.20 -1.14 12.20
C HIS A 103 -14.41 -0.03 11.49
N ALA A 104 -14.66 0.20 10.20
CA ALA A 104 -14.07 1.33 9.48
C ALA A 104 -14.53 2.67 10.07
N ARG A 105 -15.82 2.81 10.33
CA ARG A 105 -16.39 3.99 11.00
C ARG A 105 -15.80 4.19 12.39
N MET A 106 -15.68 3.12 13.17
CA MET A 106 -15.05 3.12 14.50
C MET A 106 -13.60 3.64 14.41
N TYR A 107 -12.80 3.14 13.48
CA TYR A 107 -11.43 3.59 13.25
C TYR A 107 -11.36 5.08 12.88
N TYR A 108 -12.15 5.52 11.90
CA TYR A 108 -12.14 6.93 11.49
C TYR A 108 -12.71 7.89 12.55
N THR A 109 -13.62 7.41 13.40
CA THR A 109 -14.09 8.17 14.57
C THR A 109 -12.95 8.37 15.57
N ALA A 110 -12.21 7.31 15.89
CA ALA A 110 -11.05 7.41 16.78
C ALA A 110 -9.96 8.34 16.21
N LYS A 111 -9.72 8.26 14.92
CA LYS A 111 -8.78 9.15 14.20
C LYS A 111 -9.23 10.61 14.26
N ALA A 112 -10.51 10.90 14.01
CA ALA A 112 -11.07 12.24 14.07
C ALA A 112 -11.07 12.82 15.50
N LEU A 113 -11.11 11.95 16.52
CA LEU A 113 -11.00 12.32 17.94
C LEU A 113 -9.54 12.46 18.42
N GLY A 114 -8.55 12.12 17.58
CA GLY A 114 -7.12 12.20 17.94
C GLY A 114 -6.64 11.10 18.88
N ILE A 115 -7.40 10.02 19.04
CA ILE A 115 -7.09 8.91 19.94
C ILE A 115 -6.58 7.65 19.23
N GLU A 116 -6.26 7.74 17.95
CA GLU A 116 -5.89 6.60 17.09
C GLU A 116 -4.83 5.71 17.73
N GLN A 117 -3.78 6.31 18.30
CA GLN A 117 -2.63 5.56 18.85
C GLN A 117 -3.00 4.63 20.02
N GLN A 118 -3.85 5.08 20.92
CA GLN A 118 -4.31 4.26 22.07
C GLN A 118 -5.50 3.37 21.70
N PHE A 119 -6.30 3.80 20.72
CA PHE A 119 -7.51 3.10 20.30
C PHE A 119 -7.20 1.80 19.55
N ILE A 120 -6.26 1.82 18.60
CA ILE A 120 -5.96 0.66 17.76
C ILE A 120 -5.58 -0.57 18.59
N PRO A 121 -4.59 -0.52 19.50
CA PRO A 121 -4.24 -1.69 20.31
C PRO A 121 -5.37 -2.15 21.22
N ALA A 122 -6.16 -1.24 21.79
CA ALA A 122 -7.30 -1.60 22.62
C ALA A 122 -8.42 -2.29 21.82
N ALA A 123 -8.74 -1.77 20.61
CA ALA A 123 -9.72 -2.39 19.73
C ALA A 123 -9.30 -3.78 19.26
N PHE A 124 -8.04 -3.95 18.88
CA PHE A 124 -7.51 -5.28 18.56
C PHE A 124 -7.58 -6.22 19.77
N ASN A 125 -7.15 -5.79 20.95
CA ASN A 125 -7.23 -6.62 22.17
C ASN A 125 -8.68 -7.05 22.47
N THR A 126 -9.61 -6.12 22.46
CA THR A 126 -11.02 -6.39 22.77
C THR A 126 -11.63 -7.38 21.78
N ILE A 127 -11.32 -7.24 20.48
CA ILE A 127 -11.87 -8.13 19.44
C ILE A 127 -11.14 -9.49 19.41
N GLN A 128 -9.81 -9.49 19.46
CA GLN A 128 -9.02 -10.72 19.28
C GLN A 128 -8.93 -11.57 20.54
N ASN A 129 -8.75 -10.95 21.70
CA ASN A 129 -8.52 -11.65 22.97
C ASN A 129 -9.79 -11.76 23.82
N GLU A 130 -10.58 -10.68 23.94
CA GLU A 130 -11.81 -10.67 24.74
C GLU A 130 -13.03 -11.20 23.95
N ARG A 131 -12.89 -11.40 22.63
CA ARG A 131 -13.96 -11.91 21.73
C ARG A 131 -15.20 -11.04 21.67
N ARG A 132 -15.06 -9.76 21.91
CA ARG A 132 -16.13 -8.76 21.80
C ARG A 132 -16.01 -8.02 20.48
N MET A 133 -16.96 -8.20 19.58
CA MET A 133 -16.84 -7.74 18.19
C MET A 133 -17.03 -6.22 17.99
N LEU A 134 -17.45 -5.48 19.00
CA LEU A 134 -17.64 -4.02 18.92
C LEU A 134 -18.54 -3.59 17.74
N THR A 135 -19.69 -4.24 17.59
CA THR A 135 -20.64 -3.96 16.49
C THR A 135 -21.93 -3.26 16.95
N GLY A 136 -22.22 -3.31 18.25
CA GLY A 136 -23.40 -2.70 18.83
C GLY A 136 -23.21 -1.21 19.13
N ASN A 137 -24.19 -0.36 18.80
CA ASN A 137 -24.10 1.09 19.04
C ASN A 137 -23.80 1.43 20.50
N THR A 138 -24.53 0.81 21.46
CA THR A 138 -24.31 1.03 22.88
C THR A 138 -22.94 0.54 23.34
N GLU A 139 -22.48 -0.60 22.83
CA GLU A 139 -21.17 -1.15 23.12
C GLU A 139 -20.06 -0.21 22.65
N LEU A 140 -20.19 0.33 21.44
CA LEU A 140 -19.24 1.31 20.89
C LEU A 140 -19.23 2.61 21.71
N GLU A 141 -20.40 3.13 22.12
CA GLU A 141 -20.45 4.30 23.00
C GLU A 141 -19.64 4.09 24.28
N TYR A 142 -19.86 2.98 24.98
CA TYR A 142 -19.11 2.66 26.21
C TYR A 142 -17.61 2.42 25.93
N PHE A 143 -17.28 1.80 24.81
CA PHE A 143 -15.88 1.59 24.43
C PHE A 143 -15.14 2.91 24.22
N PHE A 144 -15.75 3.89 23.54
CA PHE A 144 -15.17 5.23 23.37
C PHE A 144 -15.09 6.02 24.67
N MET A 145 -16.08 5.88 25.56
CA MET A 145 -16.05 6.51 26.88
C MET A 145 -14.86 6.02 27.73
N GLY A 146 -14.36 4.80 27.50
CA GLY A 146 -13.14 4.28 28.12
C GLY A 146 -11.86 5.04 27.75
N PHE A 147 -11.91 5.96 26.78
CA PHE A 147 -10.82 6.85 26.37
C PHE A 147 -11.08 8.32 26.79
N ASP A 148 -11.88 8.55 27.80
CA ASP A 148 -12.29 9.88 28.27
C ASP A 148 -13.04 10.72 27.21
N ILE A 149 -13.71 10.04 26.26
CA ILE A 149 -14.55 10.68 25.26
C ILE A 149 -16.00 10.73 25.77
N GLU A 150 -16.52 11.93 25.92
CA GLU A 150 -17.91 12.11 26.27
C GLU A 150 -18.86 11.50 25.22
N ARG A 151 -19.94 10.89 25.68
CA ARG A 151 -20.95 10.21 24.83
C ARG A 151 -21.45 11.08 23.69
N GLU A 152 -21.81 12.32 23.96
CA GLU A 152 -22.35 13.22 22.94
C GLU A 152 -21.29 13.68 21.97
N LYS A 153 -20.02 13.80 22.37
CA LYS A 153 -18.87 14.05 21.51
C LYS A 153 -18.65 12.86 20.57
N TYR A 154 -18.64 11.62 21.09
CA TYR A 154 -18.58 10.43 20.27
C TYR A 154 -19.68 10.40 19.22
N LYS A 155 -20.95 10.56 19.63
CA LYS A 155 -22.10 10.52 18.71
C LYS A 155 -22.00 11.57 17.62
N SER A 156 -21.63 12.81 17.97
CA SER A 156 -21.45 13.90 17.02
C SER A 156 -20.37 13.60 15.99
N VAL A 157 -19.18 13.14 16.43
CA VAL A 157 -18.06 12.83 15.53
C VAL A 157 -18.36 11.60 14.69
N ASN A 158 -18.90 10.52 15.28
CA ASN A 158 -19.24 9.28 14.59
C ASN A 158 -20.23 9.50 13.43
N LYS A 159 -21.18 10.42 13.60
CA LYS A 159 -22.19 10.78 12.58
C LYS A 159 -21.72 11.89 11.66
N SER A 160 -20.53 12.44 11.83
CA SER A 160 -20.05 13.56 11.03
C SER A 160 -19.88 13.20 9.56
N PHE A 161 -20.01 14.20 8.69
CA PHE A 161 -19.72 14.08 7.27
C PHE A 161 -18.28 13.63 7.03
N GLY A 162 -17.31 14.13 7.82
CA GLY A 162 -15.89 13.76 7.69
C GLY A 162 -15.66 12.27 7.90
N VAL A 163 -16.24 11.66 8.94
CA VAL A 163 -16.15 10.21 9.18
C VAL A 163 -16.84 9.42 8.07
N SER A 164 -18.03 9.82 7.66
CA SER A 164 -18.78 9.16 6.58
C SER A 164 -18.00 9.18 5.28
N ASN A 165 -17.48 10.34 4.88
CA ASN A 165 -16.64 10.47 3.69
C ASN A 165 -15.34 9.63 3.79
N ALA A 166 -14.72 9.54 4.97
CA ALA A 166 -13.52 8.71 5.15
C ALA A 166 -13.81 7.22 4.93
N VAL A 167 -14.96 6.71 5.39
CA VAL A 167 -15.42 5.34 5.12
C VAL A 167 -15.67 5.12 3.64
N ASP A 168 -16.36 6.05 2.97
CA ASP A 168 -16.62 5.96 1.53
C ASP A 168 -15.33 6.00 0.69
N GLN A 169 -14.35 6.81 1.10
CA GLN A 169 -13.03 6.82 0.45
C GLN A 169 -12.25 5.51 0.67
N ALA A 170 -12.38 4.88 1.85
CA ALA A 170 -11.79 3.57 2.07
C ALA A 170 -12.43 2.51 1.17
N ASP A 171 -13.75 2.52 1.00
CA ASP A 171 -14.48 1.62 0.11
C ASP A 171 -14.04 1.79 -1.36
N LYS A 172 -13.92 3.03 -1.82
CA LYS A 172 -13.42 3.34 -3.17
C LYS A 172 -12.00 2.83 -3.38
N ARG A 173 -11.10 3.09 -2.43
CA ARG A 173 -9.70 2.62 -2.51
C ARG A 173 -9.62 1.11 -2.55
N MET A 174 -10.37 0.39 -1.70
CA MET A 174 -10.40 -1.08 -1.73
C MET A 174 -10.76 -1.64 -3.10
N LYS A 175 -11.77 -1.05 -3.76
CA LYS A 175 -12.20 -1.45 -5.10
C LYS A 175 -11.13 -1.14 -6.14
N GLN A 176 -10.55 0.07 -6.09
CA GLN A 176 -9.52 0.51 -7.02
C GLN A 176 -8.22 -0.31 -6.89
N TRP A 177 -7.85 -0.68 -5.68
CA TRP A 177 -6.67 -1.52 -5.39
C TRP A 177 -6.96 -3.03 -5.48
N GLU A 178 -8.19 -3.42 -5.84
CA GLU A 178 -8.61 -4.82 -5.97
C GLU A 178 -8.30 -5.67 -4.74
N ILE A 179 -8.59 -5.12 -3.56
CA ILE A 179 -8.29 -5.78 -2.29
C ILE A 179 -9.29 -6.91 -2.04
N THR A 180 -8.81 -8.15 -2.01
CA THR A 180 -9.59 -9.36 -1.75
C THR A 180 -9.29 -10.03 -0.40
N GLY A 181 -8.28 -9.55 0.31
CA GLY A 181 -7.86 -10.07 1.63
C GLY A 181 -7.07 -9.05 2.42
N VAL A 182 -6.89 -9.29 3.71
CA VAL A 182 -6.08 -8.46 4.61
C VAL A 182 -5.22 -9.34 5.53
N PRO A 183 -4.03 -8.88 5.99
CA PRO A 183 -3.45 -7.56 5.72
C PRO A 183 -2.84 -7.45 4.32
N VAL A 184 -2.84 -6.24 3.77
CA VAL A 184 -2.14 -5.89 2.53
C VAL A 184 -1.51 -4.51 2.71
N ILE A 185 -0.27 -4.35 2.27
CA ILE A 185 0.41 -3.05 2.25
C ILE A 185 0.36 -2.49 0.83
N ILE A 186 -0.07 -1.25 0.71
CA ILE A 186 -0.04 -0.49 -0.54
C ILE A 186 1.13 0.48 -0.47
N VAL A 187 1.99 0.45 -1.48
CA VAL A 187 3.12 1.38 -1.59
C VAL A 187 2.85 2.32 -2.76
N ASN A 188 2.88 3.61 -2.45
CA ASN A 188 2.73 4.73 -3.39
C ASN A 188 1.48 4.66 -4.29
N GLY A 189 0.42 3.98 -3.82
CA GLY A 189 -0.80 3.74 -4.60
C GLY A 189 -0.60 2.86 -5.84
N LYS A 190 0.59 2.29 -6.05
CA LYS A 190 1.01 1.54 -7.25
C LYS A 190 1.24 0.06 -7.01
N TYR A 191 1.74 -0.31 -5.84
CA TYR A 191 2.13 -1.68 -5.55
C TYR A 191 1.29 -2.25 -4.42
N ARG A 192 0.92 -3.51 -4.56
CA ARG A 192 0.21 -4.30 -3.56
C ARG A 192 1.13 -5.40 -3.04
N VAL A 193 1.39 -5.40 -1.72
CA VAL A 193 2.25 -6.39 -1.04
C VAL A 193 1.42 -7.11 0.01
N GLY A 194 1.24 -8.41 -0.15
CA GLY A 194 0.59 -9.28 0.83
C GLY A 194 1.62 -10.18 1.53
N ALA A 195 1.28 -10.69 2.71
CA ALA A 195 2.03 -11.76 3.36
C ALA A 195 1.84 -13.06 2.56
N SER A 196 2.67 -13.25 1.53
CA SER A 196 2.65 -14.44 0.68
C SER A 196 3.58 -15.52 1.22
N ARG A 197 3.46 -16.75 0.68
CA ARG A 197 4.40 -17.85 1.00
C ARG A 197 5.85 -17.51 0.63
N ALA A 198 6.04 -16.58 -0.30
CA ALA A 198 7.38 -16.20 -0.77
C ALA A 198 8.13 -15.31 0.23
N VAL A 199 7.42 -14.53 1.07
CA VAL A 199 8.05 -13.56 1.98
C VAL A 199 7.68 -13.78 3.46
N GLY A 200 6.54 -14.41 3.73
CA GLY A 200 6.02 -14.51 5.10
C GLY A 200 5.75 -13.16 5.76
N THR A 201 5.49 -13.16 7.05
CA THR A 201 5.28 -11.91 7.82
C THR A 201 6.60 -11.16 8.05
N ASP A 202 7.68 -11.87 8.29
CA ASP A 202 9.00 -11.29 8.59
C ASP A 202 9.58 -10.55 7.38
N GLY A 203 9.41 -11.10 6.16
CA GLY A 203 9.92 -10.50 4.92
C GLY A 203 9.01 -9.44 4.30
N LEU A 204 7.81 -9.22 4.83
CA LEU A 204 6.84 -8.28 4.26
C LEU A 204 7.42 -6.86 4.17
N PHE A 205 8.01 -6.37 5.26
CA PHE A 205 8.56 -5.01 5.30
C PHE A 205 9.86 -4.86 4.54
N ASP A 206 10.60 -5.95 4.28
CA ASP A 206 11.74 -5.92 3.36
C ASP A 206 11.31 -5.64 1.91
N VAL A 207 10.18 -6.25 1.48
CA VAL A 207 9.58 -5.94 0.16
C VAL A 207 9.06 -4.51 0.13
N VAL A 208 8.40 -4.05 1.19
CA VAL A 208 7.93 -2.65 1.29
C VAL A 208 9.11 -1.68 1.18
N ASN A 209 10.19 -1.89 1.91
CA ASN A 209 11.39 -1.05 1.86
C ASN A 209 12.03 -1.04 0.46
N PHE A 210 12.10 -2.20 -0.20
CA PHE A 210 12.58 -2.29 -1.58
C PHE A 210 11.73 -1.43 -2.53
N LEU A 211 10.40 -1.46 -2.41
CA LEU A 211 9.49 -0.67 -3.24
C LEU A 211 9.56 0.82 -2.91
N VAL A 212 9.73 1.17 -1.65
CA VAL A 212 9.96 2.56 -1.22
C VAL A 212 11.22 3.11 -1.90
N GLU A 213 12.34 2.38 -1.85
CA GLU A 213 13.57 2.81 -2.51
C GLU A 213 13.45 2.84 -4.04
N LYS A 214 12.64 1.95 -4.63
CA LYS A 214 12.33 1.97 -6.06
C LYS A 214 11.59 3.25 -6.46
N GLU A 215 10.58 3.68 -5.69
CA GLU A 215 9.83 4.91 -5.94
C GLU A 215 10.69 6.17 -5.75
N LYS A 216 11.55 6.21 -4.73
CA LYS A 216 12.50 7.32 -4.54
C LYS A 216 13.43 7.52 -5.72
N ARG A 217 14.01 6.42 -6.24
CA ARG A 217 14.86 6.48 -7.44
C ARG A 217 14.10 7.00 -8.66
N TYR A 218 12.85 6.54 -8.85
CA TYR A 218 12.01 6.98 -9.97
C TYR A 218 11.69 8.49 -9.87
N SER A 219 11.36 8.98 -8.67
CA SER A 219 11.07 10.41 -8.46
C SER A 219 12.29 11.31 -8.60
N ALA A 220 13.50 10.81 -8.37
CA ALA A 220 14.75 11.57 -8.54
C ALA A 220 15.19 11.70 -10.01
N THR A 221 14.63 10.89 -10.92
CA THR A 221 15.00 10.87 -12.34
C THR A 221 13.97 11.54 -13.25
N ASN A 222 12.83 11.98 -12.72
CA ASN A 222 11.75 12.67 -13.42
C ASN A 222 11.44 14.00 -12.76
#